data_b1232b3fe4f6074d00d3fdbb8e1b38fb
#
_entry.id   b1232b3fe4f6074d00d3fdbb8e1b38fb
#
_cell.length_a   1.000
_cell.length_b   1.000
_cell.length_c   1.000
_cell.angle_alpha   90.00
_cell.angle_beta   90.00
_cell.angle_gamma   90.00
#
_symmetry.space_group_name_H-M   'P 1'
#
loop_
_entity.id
_entity.type
_entity.pdbx_description
1 polymer ?
#
loop_
_entity_poly.entity_id
_entity_poly.type
_entity_poly.pdbx_seq_one_letter_code
_entity_poly.pdbx_strand_id
1 'polypeptide(L)'
;MKKIIVFSDIHLNSATDETLENSSQKLEEAIAHLQSNHNDFDTLVFTGDLANSGKTDEYKALRNLVSTIDKPIKFMLGNHDNRENFLDIFPDYRPDHNGFLQSNESYEYFDFIFLDTLKDPYDDIPISCGYLCQKRLEWLAGKLKEAANKKVILFMHHPAFTTGMQAMDRLRLKNSHDFFSSIKSFDNVHHLISGHIHRNISGLYEGYNFSTFKSVNQQMVLKFKADS
;
A
#
# COMPACT_ATOMS: atom_id res chain seq x y z
N MET A 1 7.21 14.82 -16.83
CA MET A 1 7.63 13.81 -15.83
C MET A 1 6.64 13.90 -14.68
N LYS A 2 6.14 12.77 -14.16
CA LYS A 2 5.29 12.74 -12.95
C LYS A 2 6.14 12.48 -11.72
N LYS A 3 5.93 13.26 -10.67
CA LYS A 3 6.61 13.13 -9.38
C LYS A 3 5.62 12.58 -8.36
N ILE A 4 5.85 11.34 -7.94
CA ILE A 4 5.02 10.64 -6.96
C ILE A 4 5.79 10.57 -5.65
N ILE A 5 5.14 10.97 -4.57
CA ILE A 5 5.65 10.80 -3.21
C ILE A 5 4.93 9.59 -2.59
N VAL A 6 5.66 8.78 -1.85
CA VAL A 6 5.11 7.61 -1.18
C VAL A 6 5.33 7.73 0.33
N PHE A 7 4.24 7.69 1.09
CA PHE A 7 4.23 7.49 2.52
C PHE A 7 3.77 6.06 2.82
N SER A 8 4.45 5.38 3.71
CA SER A 8 4.20 3.97 4.01
C SER A 8 3.98 3.77 5.50
N ASP A 9 3.02 2.91 5.83
CA ASP A 9 2.88 2.33 7.18
C ASP A 9 2.87 3.41 8.28
N ILE A 10 1.90 4.32 8.21
CA ILE A 10 1.79 5.45 9.12
C ILE A 10 1.26 5.05 10.51
N HIS A 11 0.46 3.98 10.61
CA HIS A 11 -0.06 3.42 11.86
C HIS A 11 -0.57 4.49 12.82
N LEU A 12 -1.52 5.31 12.37
CA LEU A 12 -2.10 6.32 13.24
C LEU A 12 -2.78 5.68 14.44
N ASN A 13 -2.43 6.16 15.62
CA ASN A 13 -3.01 5.73 16.89
C ASN A 13 -4.21 6.58 17.27
N SER A 14 -5.12 5.98 18.03
CA SER A 14 -6.15 6.74 18.75
C SER A 14 -5.50 7.75 19.70
N ALA A 15 -6.06 8.95 19.79
CA ALA A 15 -5.57 10.01 20.70
C ALA A 15 -5.58 9.60 22.18
N THR A 16 -6.25 8.51 22.52
CA THR A 16 -6.34 7.98 23.90
C THR A 16 -5.27 6.94 24.23
N ASP A 17 -4.40 6.57 23.28
CA ASP A 17 -3.38 5.56 23.48
C ASP A 17 -2.02 6.23 23.82
N GLU A 18 -1.84 6.57 25.09
CA GLU A 18 -0.63 7.22 25.62
C GLU A 18 0.60 6.28 25.62
N THR A 19 0.41 4.98 25.36
CA THR A 19 1.51 3.99 25.43
C THR A 19 2.29 3.88 24.13
N LEU A 20 1.75 4.41 23.03
CA LEU A 20 2.35 4.33 21.71
C LEU A 20 3.01 5.65 21.31
N GLU A 21 4.07 5.59 20.54
CA GLU A 21 4.71 6.78 19.98
C GLU A 21 3.69 7.64 19.23
N ASN A 22 3.83 8.96 19.31
CA ASN A 22 2.91 9.90 18.69
C ASN A 22 3.02 9.86 17.16
N SER A 23 2.31 8.90 16.55
CA SER A 23 2.26 8.70 15.10
C SER A 23 1.64 9.90 14.37
N SER A 24 0.71 10.60 15.00
CA SER A 24 0.10 11.81 14.43
C SER A 24 1.13 12.92 14.27
N GLN A 25 1.97 13.15 15.27
CA GLN A 25 3.05 14.14 15.20
C GLN A 25 4.06 13.80 14.09
N LYS A 26 4.45 12.52 13.98
CA LYS A 26 5.38 12.08 12.91
C LYS A 26 4.81 12.31 11.51
N LEU A 27 3.52 12.03 11.32
CA LEU A 27 2.85 12.29 10.06
C LEU A 27 2.76 13.80 9.79
N GLU A 28 2.43 14.60 10.78
CA GLU A 28 2.39 16.07 10.68
C GLU A 28 3.75 16.65 10.27
N GLU A 29 4.83 16.21 10.91
CA GLU A 29 6.20 16.59 10.56
C GLU A 29 6.57 16.17 9.12
N ALA A 30 6.16 14.96 8.70
CA ALA A 30 6.40 14.46 7.35
C ALA A 30 5.64 15.29 6.30
N ILE A 31 4.38 15.66 6.58
CA ILE A 31 3.57 16.53 5.71
C ILE A 31 4.18 17.93 5.64
N ALA A 32 4.57 18.52 6.76
CA ALA A 32 5.20 19.83 6.81
C ALA A 32 6.52 19.84 6.01
N HIS A 33 7.34 18.80 6.16
CA HIS A 33 8.57 18.64 5.38
C HIS A 33 8.28 18.51 3.88
N LEU A 34 7.28 17.72 3.50
CA LEU A 34 6.86 17.55 2.11
C LEU A 34 6.44 18.89 1.49
N GLN A 35 5.57 19.64 2.16
CA GLN A 35 5.06 20.93 1.70
C GLN A 35 6.17 22.00 1.58
N SER A 36 7.12 22.00 2.52
CA SER A 36 8.21 22.98 2.53
C SER A 36 9.30 22.70 1.50
N ASN A 37 9.58 21.42 1.20
CA ASN A 37 10.77 21.06 0.43
C ASN A 37 10.46 20.37 -0.90
N HIS A 38 9.25 19.86 -1.10
CA HIS A 38 8.88 19.03 -2.25
C HIS A 38 7.47 19.32 -2.77
N ASN A 39 7.00 20.56 -2.67
CA ASN A 39 5.62 20.92 -3.06
C ASN A 39 5.33 20.82 -4.57
N ASP A 40 6.32 20.45 -5.38
CA ASP A 40 6.23 20.22 -6.81
C ASP A 40 5.83 18.78 -7.19
N PHE A 41 5.33 17.97 -6.23
CA PHE A 41 4.82 16.64 -6.53
C PHE A 41 3.42 16.65 -7.17
N ASP A 42 3.12 15.61 -7.93
CA ASP A 42 1.83 15.46 -8.61
C ASP A 42 0.80 14.66 -7.80
N THR A 43 1.25 13.66 -7.04
CA THR A 43 0.38 12.76 -6.25
C THR A 43 1.13 12.26 -5.03
N LEU A 44 0.43 12.19 -3.89
CA LEU A 44 0.89 11.49 -2.68
C LEU A 44 0.18 10.14 -2.58
N VAL A 45 0.96 9.08 -2.43
CA VAL A 45 0.44 7.71 -2.27
C VAL A 45 0.74 7.21 -0.86
N PHE A 46 -0.29 6.75 -0.15
CA PHE A 46 -0.16 6.00 1.09
C PHE A 46 -0.29 4.51 0.80
N THR A 47 0.73 3.72 1.11
CA THR A 47 0.81 2.31 0.71
C THR A 47 0.19 1.33 1.71
N GLY A 48 -0.75 1.79 2.52
CA GLY A 48 -1.48 0.97 3.49
C GLY A 48 -0.97 1.11 4.93
N ASP A 49 -1.61 0.38 5.84
CA ASP A 49 -1.45 0.51 7.29
C ASP A 49 -1.57 1.98 7.74
N LEU A 50 -2.72 2.57 7.34
CA LEU A 50 -3.08 3.95 7.64
C LEU A 50 -3.40 4.13 9.13
N ALA A 51 -4.22 3.23 9.65
CA ALA A 51 -4.62 3.12 11.04
C ALA A 51 -3.78 2.06 11.75
N ASN A 52 -3.62 2.16 13.07
CA ASN A 52 -2.95 1.13 13.86
C ASN A 52 -3.89 -0.04 14.23
N SER A 53 -5.17 0.24 14.39
CA SER A 53 -6.19 -0.72 14.81
C SER A 53 -7.43 -0.72 13.93
N GLY A 54 -7.45 0.07 12.86
CA GLY A 54 -8.57 0.21 11.93
C GLY A 54 -9.80 0.90 12.53
N LYS A 55 -9.62 1.71 13.58
CA LYS A 55 -10.71 2.42 14.25
C LYS A 55 -11.09 3.70 13.52
N THR A 56 -12.36 4.08 13.63
CA THR A 56 -12.92 5.28 12.98
C THR A 56 -12.24 6.58 13.42
N ASP A 57 -11.82 6.69 14.69
CA ASP A 57 -11.14 7.88 15.21
C ASP A 57 -9.72 8.04 14.64
N GLU A 58 -9.02 6.94 14.33
CA GLU A 58 -7.73 6.97 13.65
C GLU A 58 -7.86 7.51 12.22
N TYR A 59 -8.89 7.10 11.48
CA TYR A 59 -9.18 7.65 10.14
C TYR A 59 -9.66 9.11 10.17
N LYS A 60 -10.39 9.52 11.22
CA LYS A 60 -10.73 10.94 11.41
C LYS A 60 -9.48 11.80 11.64
N ALA A 61 -8.53 11.31 12.44
CA ALA A 61 -7.24 11.96 12.62
C ALA A 61 -6.47 12.06 11.29
N LEU A 62 -6.41 10.96 10.52
CA LEU A 62 -5.81 10.97 9.19
C LEU A 62 -6.44 12.03 8.29
N ARG A 63 -7.77 12.05 8.18
CA ARG A 63 -8.50 13.01 7.35
C ARG A 63 -8.18 14.45 7.73
N ASN A 64 -8.09 14.75 9.02
CA ASN A 64 -7.73 16.09 9.50
C ASN A 64 -6.29 16.46 9.10
N LEU A 65 -5.32 15.56 9.30
CA LEU A 65 -3.91 15.82 8.98
C LEU A 65 -3.69 16.04 7.48
N VAL A 66 -4.31 15.23 6.63
CA VAL A 66 -4.14 15.34 5.18
C VAL A 66 -4.97 16.46 4.55
N SER A 67 -5.91 17.08 5.28
CA SER A 67 -6.75 18.16 4.76
C SER A 67 -5.96 19.42 4.36
N THR A 68 -4.73 19.53 4.82
CA THR A 68 -3.81 20.63 4.46
C THR A 68 -3.11 20.44 3.11
N ILE A 69 -3.25 19.25 2.52
CA ILE A 69 -2.61 18.88 1.25
C ILE A 69 -3.55 19.22 0.10
N ASP A 70 -3.15 20.10 -0.79
CA ASP A 70 -3.92 20.55 -1.97
C ASP A 70 -3.72 19.66 -3.21
N LYS A 71 -2.91 18.62 -3.10
CA LYS A 71 -2.59 17.68 -4.18
C LYS A 71 -3.41 16.39 -4.09
N PRO A 72 -3.59 15.68 -5.21
CA PRO A 72 -4.22 14.36 -5.20
C PRO A 72 -3.56 13.40 -4.22
N ILE A 73 -4.37 12.72 -3.42
CA ILE A 73 -3.93 11.68 -2.49
C ILE A 73 -4.54 10.35 -2.92
N LYS A 74 -3.74 9.30 -2.90
CA LYS A 74 -4.18 7.92 -3.09
C LYS A 74 -3.92 7.13 -1.82
N PHE A 75 -4.99 6.59 -1.23
CA PHE A 75 -4.90 5.67 -0.10
C PHE A 75 -5.04 4.23 -0.56
N MET A 76 -4.22 3.37 0.01
CA MET A 76 -4.35 1.91 -0.04
C MET A 76 -4.59 1.41 1.39
N LEU A 77 -5.10 0.21 1.52
CA LEU A 77 -5.30 -0.42 2.83
C LEU A 77 -4.28 -1.54 3.05
N GLY A 78 -3.83 -1.64 4.31
CA GLY A 78 -2.98 -2.73 4.79
C GLY A 78 -3.70 -3.60 5.82
N ASN A 79 -2.97 -4.51 6.46
CA ASN A 79 -3.57 -5.47 7.40
C ASN A 79 -4.04 -4.87 8.73
N HIS A 80 -3.59 -3.68 9.09
CA HIS A 80 -4.07 -2.94 10.25
C HIS A 80 -5.34 -2.15 9.97
N ASP A 81 -5.70 -1.98 8.70
CA ASP A 81 -6.85 -1.18 8.29
C ASP A 81 -8.18 -1.96 8.33
N ASN A 82 -9.28 -1.21 8.42
CA ASN A 82 -10.64 -1.71 8.30
C ASN A 82 -11.34 -0.99 7.12
N ARG A 83 -11.77 -1.76 6.12
CA ARG A 83 -12.34 -1.22 4.87
C ARG A 83 -13.63 -0.42 5.10
N GLU A 84 -14.52 -0.91 5.97
CA GLU A 84 -15.80 -0.24 6.26
C GLU A 84 -15.56 1.10 6.98
N ASN A 85 -14.80 1.07 8.08
CA ASN A 85 -14.47 2.28 8.84
C ASN A 85 -13.73 3.33 8.01
N PHE A 86 -12.84 2.88 7.09
CA PHE A 86 -12.17 3.79 6.16
C PHE A 86 -13.17 4.46 5.23
N LEU A 87 -14.07 3.71 4.60
CA LEU A 87 -15.08 4.24 3.68
C LEU A 87 -16.07 5.18 4.34
N ASP A 88 -16.42 4.95 5.62
CA ASP A 88 -17.27 5.86 6.39
C ASP A 88 -16.65 7.26 6.55
N ILE A 89 -15.33 7.33 6.66
CA ILE A 89 -14.59 8.59 6.84
C ILE A 89 -14.18 9.22 5.52
N PHE A 90 -13.91 8.40 4.50
CA PHE A 90 -13.53 8.83 3.16
C PHE A 90 -14.57 8.43 2.11
N PRO A 91 -15.78 9.04 2.14
CA PRO A 91 -16.91 8.61 1.31
C PRO A 91 -16.72 8.86 -0.19
N ASP A 92 -15.71 9.65 -0.59
CA ASP A 92 -15.36 9.88 -2.00
C ASP A 92 -14.61 8.70 -2.61
N TYR A 93 -14.00 7.85 -1.77
CA TYR A 93 -13.42 6.60 -2.22
C TYR A 93 -14.52 5.59 -2.55
N ARG A 94 -14.42 4.97 -3.73
CA ARG A 94 -15.41 3.99 -4.19
C ARG A 94 -14.73 2.64 -4.39
N PRO A 95 -15.25 1.59 -3.75
CA PRO A 95 -14.87 0.23 -4.11
C PRO A 95 -15.17 -0.06 -5.58
N ASP A 96 -14.47 -1.01 -6.15
CA ASP A 96 -14.82 -1.56 -7.45
C ASP A 96 -16.17 -2.32 -7.36
N HIS A 97 -16.65 -2.84 -8.49
CA HIS A 97 -17.91 -3.58 -8.56
C HIS A 97 -17.93 -4.88 -7.72
N ASN A 98 -16.78 -5.33 -7.24
CA ASN A 98 -16.63 -6.49 -6.35
C ASN A 98 -16.48 -6.10 -4.87
N GLY A 99 -16.47 -4.80 -4.53
CA GLY A 99 -16.35 -4.31 -3.18
C GLY A 99 -14.92 -4.08 -2.68
N PHE A 100 -13.90 -4.13 -3.57
CA PHE A 100 -12.49 -3.92 -3.21
C PHE A 100 -12.02 -2.50 -3.51
N LEU A 101 -11.18 -1.95 -2.62
CA LEU A 101 -10.56 -0.63 -2.80
C LEU A 101 -9.35 -0.70 -3.73
N GLN A 102 -9.58 -1.19 -4.93
CA GLN A 102 -8.58 -1.23 -6.00
C GLN A 102 -8.95 -0.26 -7.12
N SER A 103 -7.95 0.31 -7.76
CA SER A 103 -8.16 1.33 -8.80
C SER A 103 -6.97 1.40 -9.75
N ASN A 104 -7.16 2.08 -10.88
CA ASN A 104 -6.05 2.45 -11.77
C ASN A 104 -6.09 3.94 -12.11
N GLU A 105 -4.91 4.50 -12.34
CA GLU A 105 -4.71 5.84 -12.90
C GLU A 105 -3.93 5.72 -14.20
N SER A 106 -4.49 6.25 -15.28
CA SER A 106 -3.93 6.11 -16.62
C SER A 106 -3.32 7.43 -17.06
N TYR A 107 -2.07 7.39 -17.52
CA TYR A 107 -1.33 8.50 -18.08
C TYR A 107 -0.91 8.16 -19.54
N GLU A 108 -0.27 9.09 -20.19
CA GLU A 108 0.10 8.93 -21.61
C GLU A 108 0.99 7.69 -21.88
N TYR A 109 2.03 7.48 -21.04
CA TYR A 109 3.06 6.43 -21.25
C TYR A 109 3.08 5.35 -20.19
N PHE A 110 2.31 5.52 -19.10
CA PHE A 110 2.29 4.58 -18.00
C PHE A 110 0.96 4.60 -17.26
N ASP A 111 0.67 3.49 -16.62
CA ASP A 111 -0.47 3.33 -15.73
C ASP A 111 0.01 2.97 -14.32
N PHE A 112 -0.66 3.52 -13.31
CA PHE A 112 -0.57 3.04 -11.94
C PHE A 112 -1.76 2.18 -11.63
N ILE A 113 -1.52 0.98 -11.09
CA ILE A 113 -2.56 0.08 -10.62
C ILE A 113 -2.36 -0.12 -9.13
N PHE A 114 -3.40 0.15 -8.36
CA PHE A 114 -3.43 0.03 -6.91
C PHE A 114 -4.28 -1.18 -6.53
N LEU A 115 -3.67 -2.19 -5.91
CA LEU A 115 -4.32 -3.45 -5.55
C LEU A 115 -4.74 -3.44 -4.08
N ASP A 116 -5.96 -3.84 -3.81
CA ASP A 116 -6.44 -4.12 -2.46
C ASP A 116 -6.02 -5.53 -2.07
N THR A 117 -4.96 -5.64 -1.26
CA THR A 117 -4.45 -6.92 -0.74
C THR A 117 -4.95 -7.25 0.67
N LEU A 118 -5.80 -6.37 1.26
CA LEU A 118 -6.41 -6.65 2.55
C LEU A 118 -7.30 -7.89 2.44
N LYS A 119 -7.06 -8.86 3.31
CA LYS A 119 -7.87 -10.08 3.33
C LYS A 119 -9.34 -9.80 3.67
N ASP A 120 -10.22 -10.64 3.20
CA ASP A 120 -11.61 -10.61 3.63
C ASP A 120 -11.81 -11.42 4.93
N PRO A 121 -12.85 -11.13 5.73
CA PRO A 121 -13.10 -11.84 6.99
C PRO A 121 -13.19 -13.36 6.84
N TYR A 122 -13.61 -13.84 5.67
CA TYR A 122 -13.81 -15.27 5.35
C TYR A 122 -12.56 -15.96 4.79
N ASP A 123 -11.48 -15.21 4.51
CA ASP A 123 -10.24 -15.83 4.05
C ASP A 123 -9.54 -16.54 5.22
N ASP A 124 -9.31 -17.86 5.08
CA ASP A 124 -8.63 -18.68 6.10
C ASP A 124 -7.11 -18.51 6.02
N ILE A 125 -6.65 -17.28 6.31
CA ILE A 125 -5.23 -16.91 6.40
C ILE A 125 -5.00 -16.03 7.62
N PRO A 126 -3.74 -15.95 8.14
CA PRO A 126 -3.41 -15.00 9.21
C PRO A 126 -3.77 -13.57 8.86
N ILE A 127 -4.25 -12.81 9.86
CA ILE A 127 -4.72 -11.43 9.67
C ILE A 127 -3.64 -10.51 9.08
N SER A 128 -2.38 -10.74 9.44
CA SER A 128 -1.24 -9.95 8.98
C SER A 128 -0.76 -10.32 7.57
N CYS A 129 -1.49 -11.17 6.86
CA CYS A 129 -1.12 -11.60 5.51
C CYS A 129 -2.06 -11.02 4.47
N GLY A 130 -1.50 -10.72 3.31
CA GLY A 130 -2.30 -10.31 2.16
C GLY A 130 -2.89 -11.50 1.41
N TYR A 131 -3.96 -11.21 0.68
CA TYR A 131 -4.58 -12.18 -0.24
C TYR A 131 -5.23 -11.47 -1.43
N LEU A 132 -5.14 -12.05 -2.61
CA LEU A 132 -5.85 -11.62 -3.80
C LEU A 132 -6.76 -12.75 -4.26
N CYS A 133 -8.06 -12.64 -4.02
CA CYS A 133 -9.02 -13.61 -4.51
C CYS A 133 -9.10 -13.60 -6.04
N GLN A 134 -9.71 -14.62 -6.62
CA GLN A 134 -9.84 -14.78 -8.08
C GLN A 134 -10.40 -13.51 -8.76
N LYS A 135 -11.41 -12.86 -8.18
CA LYS A 135 -12.01 -11.63 -8.73
C LYS A 135 -11.01 -10.47 -8.81
N ARG A 136 -10.13 -10.32 -7.80
CA ARG A 136 -9.06 -9.29 -7.78
C ARG A 136 -7.98 -9.58 -8.82
N LEU A 137 -7.61 -10.86 -9.00
CA LEU A 137 -6.65 -11.27 -10.04
C LEU A 137 -7.22 -11.09 -11.45
N GLU A 138 -8.48 -11.42 -11.68
CA GLU A 138 -9.17 -11.19 -12.95
C GLU A 138 -9.28 -9.70 -13.28
N TRP A 139 -9.62 -8.87 -12.27
CA TRP A 139 -9.63 -7.42 -12.43
C TRP A 139 -8.25 -6.88 -12.82
N LEU A 140 -7.17 -7.35 -12.15
CA LEU A 140 -5.79 -6.99 -12.47
C LEU A 140 -5.45 -7.36 -13.93
N ALA A 141 -5.73 -8.59 -14.33
CA ALA A 141 -5.47 -9.05 -15.69
C ALA A 141 -6.22 -8.20 -16.74
N GLY A 142 -7.47 -7.81 -16.45
CA GLY A 142 -8.24 -6.88 -17.27
C GLY A 142 -7.55 -5.53 -17.42
N LYS A 143 -7.07 -4.94 -16.31
CA LYS A 143 -6.36 -3.65 -16.33
C LYS A 143 -5.02 -3.72 -17.03
N LEU A 144 -4.26 -4.80 -16.88
CA LEU A 144 -3.01 -5.01 -17.61
C LEU A 144 -3.24 -5.11 -19.12
N LYS A 145 -4.33 -5.75 -19.53
CA LYS A 145 -4.73 -5.83 -20.95
C LYS A 145 -5.14 -4.46 -21.50
N GLU A 146 -5.90 -3.66 -20.74
CA GLU A 146 -6.27 -2.29 -21.12
C GLU A 146 -5.01 -1.40 -21.29
N ALA A 147 -3.99 -1.61 -20.45
CA ALA A 147 -2.71 -0.89 -20.46
C ALA A 147 -1.65 -1.48 -21.41
N ALA A 148 -2.00 -2.31 -22.39
CA ALA A 148 -1.07 -3.12 -23.20
C ALA A 148 0.11 -2.34 -23.81
N ASN A 149 -0.08 -1.06 -24.15
CA ASN A 149 0.93 -0.21 -24.78
C ASN A 149 1.64 0.75 -23.81
N LYS A 150 1.43 0.58 -22.50
CA LYS A 150 1.97 1.45 -21.46
C LYS A 150 2.77 0.65 -20.45
N LYS A 151 3.72 1.31 -19.80
CA LYS A 151 4.41 0.73 -18.65
C LYS A 151 3.50 0.75 -17.44
N VAL A 152 3.39 -0.35 -16.71
CA VAL A 152 2.56 -0.45 -15.52
C VAL A 152 3.44 -0.51 -14.27
N ILE A 153 3.08 0.30 -13.28
CA ILE A 153 3.62 0.23 -11.93
C ILE A 153 2.49 -0.28 -11.03
N LEU A 154 2.71 -1.43 -10.40
CA LEU A 154 1.75 -2.04 -9.48
C LEU A 154 2.07 -1.62 -8.04
N PHE A 155 1.07 -1.09 -7.36
CA PHE A 155 1.12 -0.79 -5.93
C PHE A 155 0.30 -1.84 -5.18
N MET A 156 0.85 -2.38 -4.11
CA MET A 156 0.19 -3.32 -3.20
C MET A 156 0.74 -3.14 -1.79
N HIS A 157 -0.08 -3.30 -0.75
CA HIS A 157 0.46 -3.19 0.61
C HIS A 157 1.36 -4.40 0.93
N HIS A 158 0.82 -5.62 0.85
CA HIS A 158 1.59 -6.83 1.13
C HIS A 158 2.46 -7.20 -0.08
N PRO A 159 3.79 -7.35 0.09
CA PRO A 159 4.67 -7.79 -0.99
C PRO A 159 4.30 -9.17 -1.52
N ALA A 160 4.32 -9.34 -2.84
CA ALA A 160 4.23 -10.66 -3.46
C ALA A 160 5.60 -11.38 -3.51
N PHE A 161 6.68 -10.68 -3.22
CA PHE A 161 8.08 -11.12 -3.29
C PHE A 161 8.68 -11.34 -1.90
N THR A 162 9.84 -11.98 -1.83
CA THR A 162 10.60 -12.11 -0.59
C THR A 162 11.68 -11.04 -0.53
N THR A 163 11.90 -10.51 0.67
CA THR A 163 12.91 -9.47 0.96
C THR A 163 14.16 -10.04 1.64
N GLY A 164 14.12 -11.30 2.05
CA GLY A 164 15.13 -11.94 2.89
C GLY A 164 14.92 -11.71 4.40
N MET A 165 13.99 -10.84 4.78
CA MET A 165 13.58 -10.67 6.18
C MET A 165 12.58 -11.77 6.55
N GLN A 166 13.06 -12.92 7.04
CA GLN A 166 12.26 -14.13 7.20
C GLN A 166 10.95 -13.95 7.98
N ALA A 167 10.94 -13.11 9.01
CA ALA A 167 9.73 -12.81 9.77
C ALA A 167 8.67 -12.14 8.87
N MET A 168 9.05 -11.12 8.12
CA MET A 168 8.16 -10.37 7.24
C MET A 168 7.78 -11.18 5.99
N ASP A 169 8.69 -11.98 5.46
CA ASP A 169 8.42 -12.85 4.32
C ASP A 169 7.33 -13.89 4.59
N ARG A 170 7.09 -14.24 5.87
CA ARG A 170 5.96 -15.09 6.29
C ARG A 170 4.62 -14.38 6.26
N LEU A 171 4.62 -13.06 6.33
CA LEU A 171 3.44 -12.20 6.40
C LEU A 171 3.08 -11.55 5.05
N ARG A 172 3.81 -11.89 3.99
CA ARG A 172 3.56 -11.38 2.64
C ARG A 172 2.22 -11.85 2.04
N LEU A 173 1.97 -11.51 0.79
CA LEU A 173 0.85 -12.03 0.00
C LEU A 173 0.88 -13.58 -0.02
N LYS A 174 -0.17 -14.22 0.50
CA LYS A 174 -0.20 -15.68 0.67
C LYS A 174 -0.23 -16.43 -0.66
N ASN A 175 -0.99 -15.94 -1.60
CA ASN A 175 -1.07 -16.53 -2.93
C ASN A 175 -0.21 -15.78 -3.95
N SER A 176 1.02 -15.46 -3.56
CA SER A 176 2.00 -14.81 -4.45
C SER A 176 2.25 -15.59 -5.75
N HIS A 177 2.20 -16.92 -5.71
CA HIS A 177 2.31 -17.75 -6.91
C HIS A 177 1.18 -17.44 -7.92
N ASP A 178 -0.07 -17.34 -7.47
CA ASP A 178 -1.21 -17.02 -8.34
C ASP A 178 -1.09 -15.61 -8.90
N PHE A 179 -0.64 -14.65 -8.08
CA PHE A 179 -0.35 -13.29 -8.53
C PHE A 179 0.69 -13.28 -9.66
N PHE A 180 1.88 -13.90 -9.47
CA PHE A 180 2.89 -13.94 -10.53
C PHE A 180 2.41 -14.70 -11.76
N SER A 181 1.66 -15.78 -11.59
CA SER A 181 1.04 -16.51 -12.70
C SER A 181 0.07 -15.65 -13.49
N SER A 182 -0.70 -14.78 -12.82
CA SER A 182 -1.66 -13.89 -13.47
C SER A 182 -1.01 -12.76 -14.27
N ILE A 183 0.18 -12.30 -13.88
CA ILE A 183 0.88 -11.20 -14.57
C ILE A 183 1.94 -11.68 -15.57
N LYS A 184 2.33 -12.96 -15.55
CA LYS A 184 3.43 -13.52 -16.35
C LYS A 184 3.26 -13.34 -17.86
N SER A 185 2.04 -13.32 -18.36
CA SER A 185 1.74 -13.14 -19.79
C SER A 185 1.76 -11.68 -20.25
N PHE A 186 2.03 -10.73 -19.37
CA PHE A 186 2.01 -9.30 -19.65
C PHE A 186 3.43 -8.71 -19.54
N ASP A 187 3.97 -8.22 -20.66
CA ASP A 187 5.31 -7.62 -20.73
C ASP A 187 5.35 -6.16 -20.22
N ASN A 188 4.19 -5.60 -19.88
CA ASN A 188 4.06 -4.20 -19.51
C ASN A 188 4.21 -3.91 -18.01
N VAL A 189 4.31 -4.93 -17.15
CA VAL A 189 4.56 -4.73 -15.71
C VAL A 189 6.03 -4.41 -15.49
N HIS A 190 6.32 -3.18 -15.05
CA HIS A 190 7.69 -2.67 -14.92
C HIS A 190 8.21 -2.64 -13.49
N HIS A 191 7.33 -2.41 -12.50
CA HIS A 191 7.76 -2.24 -11.12
C HIS A 191 6.64 -2.63 -10.15
N LEU A 192 7.02 -3.27 -9.05
CA LEU A 192 6.15 -3.61 -7.91
C LEU A 192 6.53 -2.73 -6.72
N ILE A 193 5.57 -1.99 -6.18
CA ILE A 193 5.76 -1.11 -5.02
C ILE A 193 4.93 -1.65 -3.87
N SER A 194 5.55 -1.81 -2.68
CA SER A 194 4.87 -2.33 -1.50
C SER A 194 5.22 -1.56 -0.23
N GLY A 195 4.27 -1.55 0.71
CA GLY A 195 4.46 -1.19 2.11
C GLY A 195 4.84 -2.40 2.97
N HIS A 196 4.30 -2.47 4.19
CA HIS A 196 4.31 -3.60 5.12
C HIS A 196 5.68 -3.95 5.74
N ILE A 197 6.77 -3.72 5.04
CA ILE A 197 8.12 -4.14 5.43
C ILE A 197 8.79 -3.14 6.38
N HIS A 198 8.34 -1.88 6.41
CA HIS A 198 8.93 -0.78 7.18
C HIS A 198 10.43 -0.59 6.91
N ARG A 199 10.91 -0.94 5.70
CA ARG A 199 12.32 -0.80 5.27
C ARG A 199 12.42 -0.43 3.81
N ASN A 200 13.43 0.34 3.48
CA ASN A 200 13.79 0.58 2.08
C ASN A 200 14.56 -0.64 1.57
N ILE A 201 13.93 -1.41 0.71
CA ILE A 201 14.54 -2.55 0.02
C ILE A 201 14.14 -2.46 -1.45
N SER A 202 15.11 -2.60 -2.34
CA SER A 202 14.86 -2.68 -3.78
C SER A 202 15.63 -3.84 -4.37
N GLY A 203 15.08 -4.46 -5.38
CA GLY A 203 15.70 -5.60 -6.03
C GLY A 203 14.93 -6.09 -7.25
N LEU A 204 15.26 -7.30 -7.64
CA LEU A 204 14.65 -8.03 -8.74
C LEU A 204 14.13 -9.37 -8.21
N TYR A 205 12.85 -9.68 -8.46
CA TYR A 205 12.22 -10.94 -8.09
C TYR A 205 11.41 -11.50 -9.27
N GLU A 206 11.70 -12.71 -9.70
CA GLU A 206 11.05 -13.36 -10.86
C GLU A 206 11.01 -12.48 -12.13
N GLY A 207 12.02 -11.66 -12.36
CA GLY A 207 12.11 -10.75 -13.50
C GLY A 207 11.45 -9.38 -13.30
N TYR A 208 10.79 -9.13 -12.17
CA TYR A 208 10.15 -7.85 -11.86
C TYR A 208 11.00 -7.03 -10.88
N ASN A 209 11.21 -5.75 -11.21
CA ASN A 209 11.77 -4.81 -10.25
C ASN A 209 10.80 -4.57 -9.09
N PHE A 210 11.32 -4.45 -7.88
CA PHE A 210 10.48 -4.11 -6.73
C PHE A 210 11.13 -3.08 -5.82
N SER A 211 10.30 -2.38 -5.06
CA SER A 211 10.72 -1.49 -3.98
C SER A 211 9.73 -1.55 -2.82
N THR A 212 10.28 -1.50 -1.60
CA THR A 212 9.53 -1.24 -0.36
C THR A 212 10.06 0.01 0.29
N PHE A 213 9.29 0.62 1.20
CA PHE A 213 9.63 1.87 1.84
C PHE A 213 9.69 1.71 3.36
N LYS A 214 10.50 2.58 3.98
CA LYS A 214 10.47 2.72 5.43
C LYS A 214 9.14 3.32 5.86
N SER A 215 8.65 2.90 7.00
CA SER A 215 7.49 3.49 7.64
C SER A 215 7.72 4.96 8.01
N VAL A 216 6.69 5.79 7.94
CA VAL A 216 6.71 7.14 8.51
C VAL A 216 6.80 7.08 10.03
N ASN A 217 6.25 6.03 10.65
CA ASN A 217 6.18 5.88 12.11
C ASN A 217 7.35 5.07 12.68
N GLN A 218 7.39 3.77 12.47
CA GLN A 218 8.34 2.85 13.11
C GLN A 218 9.10 2.01 12.10
N GLN A 219 10.40 1.77 12.36
CA GLN A 219 11.21 0.93 11.50
C GLN A 219 11.33 -0.49 12.07
N MET A 220 11.14 -1.49 11.23
CA MET A 220 11.44 -2.88 11.59
C MET A 220 12.94 -3.11 11.70
N VAL A 221 13.36 -3.98 12.60
CA VAL A 221 14.77 -4.39 12.69
C VAL A 221 15.17 -5.18 11.44
N LEU A 222 16.27 -4.82 10.80
CA LEU A 222 16.78 -5.54 9.65
C LEU A 222 17.42 -6.87 10.09
N LYS A 223 16.65 -7.95 10.06
CA LYS A 223 17.11 -9.31 10.37
C LYS A 223 16.82 -10.24 9.20
N PHE A 224 17.87 -10.80 8.61
CA PHE A 224 17.76 -11.75 7.49
C PHE A 224 17.65 -13.21 7.95
N LYS A 225 17.95 -13.50 9.21
CA LYS A 225 17.78 -14.85 9.80
C LYS A 225 16.78 -14.78 10.94
N ALA A 226 15.91 -15.78 11.05
CA ALA A 226 15.12 -15.97 12.26
C ALA A 226 16.07 -16.33 13.39
N ASP A 227 15.81 -15.80 14.59
CA ASP A 227 16.49 -16.30 15.80
C ASP A 227 16.13 -17.78 15.94
N SER A 228 17.14 -18.64 16.05
CA SER A 228 17.03 -20.07 16.34
C SER A 228 16.53 -20.29 17.77
#